data_56db0d2b801ca2f1e911f30a2d1f25e7
#
_entry.id   56db0d2b801ca2f1e911f30a2d1f25e7
#
_cell.length_a   1.000
_cell.length_b   1.000
_cell.length_c   1.000
_cell.angle_alpha   90.00
_cell.angle_beta   90.00
_cell.angle_gamma   90.00
#
_symmetry.space_group_name_H-M   'P 1'
#
loop_
_entity.id
_entity.type
_entity.pdbx_description
1 polymer ?
#
loop_
_entity_poly.entity_id
_entity_poly.type
_entity_poly.pdbx_seq_one_letter_code
_entity_poly.pdbx_strand_id
1 'polypeptide(L)'
;MTAAATRIAIITGASSGIGAATARGLAAAGYRVVLTARRKDRIEALATELHEAGHDAVAYALDVTDRAAVDTFATAFKKVAVLVNNAGGALGADPIATGDPAHWRQMYETNVIGTLNVTQALLPALTASGDGTVVVLSSTAGHGTYEGGGGYVAAKHAEHVLAETLRLEIVGTPVRVIEVAPGMVKTDEFALTRFGGDAEKAEKVYAGVAEPLTADDVADTITWAVTRPPHVNIDLLVVRPRAQASNTKVHRES
;
A
#
# COMPACT_ATOMS: atom_id res chain seq x y z
N MET A 1 -28.31 23.26 4.02
CA MET A 1 -27.08 22.64 3.52
C MET A 1 -27.10 21.18 3.95
N THR A 2 -27.30 20.23 3.04
CA THR A 2 -27.21 18.81 3.35
C THR A 2 -25.73 18.51 3.71
N ALA A 3 -25.49 17.94 4.89
CA ALA A 3 -24.16 17.48 5.26
C ALA A 3 -23.65 16.58 4.13
N ALA A 4 -22.47 16.89 3.58
CA ALA A 4 -21.86 16.03 2.57
C ALA A 4 -21.69 14.62 3.17
N ALA A 5 -22.12 13.60 2.44
CA ALA A 5 -21.99 12.22 2.91
C ALA A 5 -20.52 11.93 3.18
N THR A 6 -20.22 11.38 4.35
CA THR A 6 -18.85 11.06 4.77
C THR A 6 -18.24 10.06 3.78
N ARG A 7 -17.14 10.43 3.12
CA ARG A 7 -16.42 9.58 2.17
C ARG A 7 -15.52 8.61 2.95
N ILE A 8 -15.66 7.33 2.72
CA ILE A 8 -14.88 6.29 3.42
C ILE A 8 -13.64 5.94 2.61
N ALA A 9 -12.48 5.94 3.27
CA ALA A 9 -11.21 5.41 2.76
C ALA A 9 -10.79 4.20 3.60
N ILE A 10 -10.56 3.06 2.96
CA ILE A 10 -10.08 1.83 3.59
C ILE A 10 -8.59 1.67 3.25
N ILE A 11 -7.75 1.49 4.27
CA ILE A 11 -6.31 1.34 4.13
C ILE A 11 -5.88 -0.01 4.71
N THR A 12 -5.32 -0.88 3.87
CA THR A 12 -4.75 -2.14 4.32
C THR A 12 -3.29 -1.95 4.77
N GLY A 13 -2.84 -2.75 5.74
CA GLY A 13 -1.50 -2.62 6.29
C GLY A 13 -1.26 -1.30 7.06
N ALA A 14 -2.31 -0.72 7.64
CA ALA A 14 -2.27 0.58 8.31
C ALA A 14 -1.56 0.59 9.67
N SER A 15 -1.00 -0.52 10.12
CA SER A 15 -0.36 -0.62 11.44
C SER A 15 1.03 0.02 11.54
N SER A 16 1.63 0.43 10.42
CA SER A 16 2.96 1.09 10.39
C SER A 16 3.27 1.71 9.02
N GLY A 17 4.37 2.42 8.93
CA GLY A 17 5.00 2.89 7.70
C GLY A 17 4.04 3.66 6.79
N ILE A 18 4.09 3.37 5.49
CA ILE A 18 3.33 4.08 4.46
C ILE A 18 1.81 3.99 4.71
N GLY A 19 1.31 2.83 5.16
CA GLY A 19 -0.12 2.66 5.44
C GLY A 19 -0.63 3.57 6.56
N ALA A 20 0.12 3.69 7.65
CA ALA A 20 -0.21 4.59 8.75
C ALA A 20 -0.12 6.06 8.33
N ALA A 21 0.93 6.44 7.60
CA ALA A 21 1.08 7.80 7.07
C ALA A 21 -0.05 8.15 6.08
N THR A 22 -0.41 7.22 5.18
CA THR A 22 -1.54 7.38 4.24
C THR A 22 -2.86 7.58 4.97
N ALA A 23 -3.08 6.84 6.07
CA ALA A 23 -4.28 7.01 6.88
C ALA A 23 -4.38 8.43 7.46
N ARG A 24 -3.27 8.98 7.98
CA ARG A 24 -3.20 10.37 8.46
C ARG A 24 -3.48 11.37 7.33
N GLY A 25 -2.84 11.20 6.17
CA GLY A 25 -3.04 12.07 5.02
C GLY A 25 -4.48 12.10 4.52
N LEU A 26 -5.13 10.92 4.38
CA LEU A 26 -6.52 10.83 3.95
C LEU A 26 -7.51 11.34 5.01
N ALA A 27 -7.23 11.12 6.30
CA ALA A 27 -8.01 11.69 7.40
C ALA A 27 -7.96 13.23 7.36
N ALA A 28 -6.78 13.81 7.21
CA ALA A 28 -6.60 15.27 7.05
C ALA A 28 -7.28 15.81 5.78
N ALA A 29 -7.39 14.99 4.71
CA ALA A 29 -8.15 15.33 3.51
C ALA A 29 -9.68 15.18 3.66
N GLY A 30 -10.17 14.87 4.87
CA GLY A 30 -11.60 14.81 5.22
C GLY A 30 -12.28 13.46 4.97
N TYR A 31 -11.53 12.39 4.79
CA TYR A 31 -12.08 11.03 4.72
C TYR A 31 -12.29 10.46 6.13
N ARG A 32 -13.39 9.71 6.32
CA ARG A 32 -13.44 8.71 7.38
C ARG A 32 -12.50 7.57 6.99
N VAL A 33 -11.51 7.28 7.82
CA VAL A 33 -10.52 6.25 7.52
C VAL A 33 -10.82 4.94 8.28
N VAL A 34 -10.77 3.83 7.54
CA VAL A 34 -10.88 2.48 8.09
C VAL A 34 -9.50 1.84 8.02
N LEU A 35 -8.90 1.65 9.18
CA LEU A 35 -7.54 1.15 9.35
C LEU A 35 -7.59 -0.38 9.45
N THR A 36 -7.00 -1.09 8.52
CA THR A 36 -6.97 -2.55 8.59
C THR A 36 -5.55 -3.09 8.66
N ALA A 37 -5.30 -4.02 9.58
CA ALA A 37 -4.07 -4.77 9.71
C ALA A 37 -4.26 -5.96 10.66
N ARG A 38 -3.29 -6.88 10.71
CA ARG A 38 -3.27 -8.00 11.66
C ARG A 38 -2.98 -7.54 13.10
N ARG A 39 -2.16 -6.49 13.28
CA ARG A 39 -1.78 -5.94 14.60
C ARG A 39 -2.84 -4.97 15.10
N LYS A 40 -3.82 -5.53 15.82
CA LYS A 40 -5.00 -4.82 16.28
C LYS A 40 -4.64 -3.64 17.19
N ASP A 41 -3.75 -3.86 18.14
CA ASP A 41 -3.27 -2.87 19.10
C ASP A 41 -2.76 -1.60 18.43
N ARG A 42 -1.98 -1.75 17.35
CA ARG A 42 -1.40 -0.62 16.63
C ARG A 42 -2.40 0.19 15.82
N ILE A 43 -3.34 -0.47 15.17
CA ILE A 43 -4.39 0.26 14.43
C ILE A 43 -5.40 0.91 15.36
N GLU A 44 -5.65 0.35 16.55
CA GLU A 44 -6.47 0.98 17.58
C GLU A 44 -5.76 2.21 18.16
N ALA A 45 -4.45 2.14 18.42
CA ALA A 45 -3.67 3.30 18.84
C ALA A 45 -3.69 4.43 17.79
N LEU A 46 -3.52 4.08 16.50
CA LEU A 46 -3.61 5.05 15.41
C LEU A 46 -5.03 5.66 15.28
N ALA A 47 -6.07 4.84 15.45
CA ALA A 47 -7.45 5.36 15.44
C ALA A 47 -7.68 6.35 16.58
N THR A 48 -7.15 6.07 17.79
CA THR A 48 -7.20 6.98 18.93
C THR A 48 -6.48 8.29 18.64
N GLU A 49 -5.24 8.22 18.12
CA GLU A 49 -4.47 9.40 17.70
C GLU A 49 -5.26 10.28 16.71
N LEU A 50 -5.88 9.65 15.71
CA LEU A 50 -6.67 10.38 14.71
C LEU A 50 -7.94 11.01 15.31
N HIS A 51 -8.61 10.34 16.23
CA HIS A 51 -9.76 10.90 16.96
C HIS A 51 -9.36 12.11 17.82
N GLU A 52 -8.23 12.03 18.52
CA GLU A 52 -7.71 13.16 19.31
C GLU A 52 -7.35 14.36 18.44
N ALA A 53 -6.93 14.11 17.17
CA ALA A 53 -6.72 15.14 16.16
C ALA A 53 -8.03 15.64 15.49
N GLY A 54 -9.20 15.12 15.90
CA GLY A 54 -10.51 15.54 15.38
C GLY A 54 -10.95 14.84 14.08
N HIS A 55 -10.32 13.74 13.72
CA HIS A 55 -10.66 12.96 12.52
C HIS A 55 -11.51 11.73 12.85
N ASP A 56 -12.31 11.26 11.87
CA ASP A 56 -13.11 10.04 11.99
C ASP A 56 -12.30 8.83 11.51
N ALA A 57 -11.96 7.93 12.43
CA ALA A 57 -11.17 6.75 12.17
C ALA A 57 -11.73 5.52 12.89
N VAL A 58 -11.65 4.35 12.27
CA VAL A 58 -12.01 3.08 12.91
C VAL A 58 -10.96 2.03 12.60
N ALA A 59 -10.67 1.17 13.57
CA ALA A 59 -9.73 0.06 13.44
C ALA A 59 -10.46 -1.26 13.24
N TYR A 60 -9.96 -2.09 12.30
CA TYR A 60 -10.52 -3.42 12.03
C TYR A 60 -9.37 -4.43 11.83
N ALA A 61 -9.24 -5.40 12.73
CA ALA A 61 -8.23 -6.44 12.61
C ALA A 61 -8.55 -7.33 11.41
N LEU A 62 -7.65 -7.38 10.42
CA LEU A 62 -7.86 -8.11 9.18
C LEU A 62 -6.54 -8.67 8.65
N ASP A 63 -6.55 -9.96 8.31
CA ASP A 63 -5.55 -10.56 7.44
C ASP A 63 -6.09 -10.58 6.00
N VAL A 64 -5.43 -9.90 5.09
CA VAL A 64 -5.86 -9.80 3.69
C VAL A 64 -5.77 -11.14 2.95
N THR A 65 -5.03 -12.12 3.47
CA THR A 65 -4.91 -13.48 2.92
C THR A 65 -6.08 -14.38 3.32
N ASP A 66 -6.82 -14.03 4.37
CA ASP A 66 -8.03 -14.74 4.78
C ASP A 66 -9.25 -14.22 3.99
N ARG A 67 -9.55 -14.91 2.90
CA ARG A 67 -10.67 -14.55 2.03
C ARG A 67 -12.01 -14.48 2.75
N ALA A 68 -12.30 -15.39 3.67
CA ALA A 68 -13.58 -15.40 4.39
C ALA A 68 -13.71 -14.22 5.35
N ALA A 69 -12.61 -13.85 6.02
CA ALA A 69 -12.56 -12.65 6.86
C ALA A 69 -12.72 -11.38 6.01
N VAL A 70 -12.09 -11.32 4.83
CA VAL A 70 -12.20 -10.18 3.89
C VAL A 70 -13.63 -10.04 3.38
N ASP A 71 -14.29 -11.13 2.98
CA ASP A 71 -15.67 -11.10 2.52
C ASP A 71 -16.62 -10.63 3.63
N THR A 72 -16.44 -11.12 4.85
CA THR A 72 -17.20 -10.67 6.04
C THR A 72 -17.00 -9.19 6.31
N PHE A 73 -15.74 -8.72 6.29
CA PHE A 73 -15.40 -7.32 6.47
C PHE A 73 -16.09 -6.41 5.43
N ALA A 74 -16.08 -6.81 4.17
CA ALA A 74 -16.66 -6.03 3.07
C ALA A 74 -18.18 -5.81 3.24
N THR A 75 -18.91 -6.73 3.88
CA THR A 75 -20.36 -6.59 4.10
C THR A 75 -20.75 -5.38 4.94
N ALA A 76 -19.82 -4.83 5.73
CA ALA A 76 -20.05 -3.64 6.54
C ALA A 76 -20.16 -2.35 5.70
N PHE A 77 -19.77 -2.37 4.44
CA PHE A 77 -19.63 -1.17 3.62
C PHE A 77 -20.53 -1.21 2.38
N LYS A 78 -21.50 -0.30 2.32
CA LYS A 78 -22.36 -0.12 1.13
C LYS A 78 -21.71 0.79 0.08
N LYS A 79 -20.87 1.74 0.51
CA LYS A 79 -20.16 2.70 -0.33
C LYS A 79 -18.77 2.93 0.22
N VAL A 80 -17.76 2.81 -0.63
CA VAL A 80 -16.35 3.10 -0.33
C VAL A 80 -15.83 4.06 -1.39
N ALA A 81 -15.26 5.19 -0.96
CA ALA A 81 -14.70 6.14 -1.90
C ALA A 81 -13.26 5.78 -2.29
N VAL A 82 -12.47 5.23 -1.37
CA VAL A 82 -11.07 4.89 -1.61
C VAL A 82 -10.73 3.56 -0.97
N LEU A 83 -10.07 2.70 -1.71
CA LEU A 83 -9.35 1.53 -1.21
C LEU A 83 -7.86 1.71 -1.47
N VAL A 84 -7.04 1.64 -0.43
CA VAL A 84 -5.58 1.62 -0.53
C VAL A 84 -5.08 0.22 -0.19
N ASN A 85 -4.71 -0.54 -1.21
CA ASN A 85 -4.02 -1.81 -1.08
C ASN A 85 -2.55 -1.55 -0.79
N ASN A 86 -2.21 -1.47 0.51
CA ASN A 86 -0.86 -1.23 0.99
C ASN A 86 -0.29 -2.43 1.77
N ALA A 87 -1.15 -3.35 2.24
CA ALA A 87 -0.69 -4.54 2.93
C ALA A 87 0.25 -5.37 2.05
N GLY A 88 1.47 -5.56 2.50
CA GLY A 88 2.49 -6.27 1.76
C GLY A 88 3.84 -6.21 2.46
N GLY A 89 4.85 -6.77 1.83
CA GLY A 89 6.22 -6.73 2.36
C GLY A 89 7.17 -7.61 1.57
N ALA A 90 8.43 -7.60 2.00
CA ALA A 90 9.49 -8.42 1.44
C ALA A 90 10.07 -9.37 2.50
N LEU A 91 10.50 -10.55 2.08
CA LEU A 91 11.19 -11.55 2.90
C LEU A 91 12.47 -11.98 2.19
N GLY A 92 13.59 -11.93 2.91
CA GLY A 92 14.89 -12.32 2.42
C GLY A 92 15.45 -11.42 1.31
N ALA A 93 16.68 -11.70 0.94
CA ALA A 93 17.40 -11.08 -0.18
C ALA A 93 18.38 -12.09 -0.81
N ASP A 94 18.00 -13.36 -0.83
CA ASP A 94 18.83 -14.45 -1.30
C ASP A 94 18.83 -14.51 -2.84
N PRO A 95 19.93 -14.95 -3.46
CA PRO A 95 19.96 -15.29 -4.87
C PRO A 95 18.91 -16.36 -5.20
N ILE A 96 18.40 -16.37 -6.43
CA ILE A 96 17.38 -17.34 -6.88
C ILE A 96 17.85 -18.79 -6.63
N ALA A 97 19.14 -19.05 -6.77
CA ALA A 97 19.69 -20.38 -6.60
C ALA A 97 19.55 -20.95 -5.18
N THR A 98 19.41 -20.09 -4.16
CA THR A 98 19.40 -20.47 -2.75
C THR A 98 18.20 -19.94 -1.98
N GLY A 99 17.35 -19.13 -2.63
CA GLY A 99 16.19 -18.50 -1.99
C GLY A 99 15.14 -19.53 -1.56
N ASP A 100 14.53 -19.31 -0.38
CA ASP A 100 13.51 -20.19 0.16
C ASP A 100 12.17 -20.01 -0.60
N PRO A 101 11.65 -21.08 -1.24
CA PRO A 101 10.36 -21.03 -1.91
C PRO A 101 9.17 -20.69 -0.97
N ALA A 102 9.29 -20.94 0.34
CA ALA A 102 8.25 -20.58 1.31
C ALA A 102 8.13 -19.05 1.44
N HIS A 103 9.25 -18.32 1.47
CA HIS A 103 9.26 -16.87 1.44
C HIS A 103 8.60 -16.31 0.17
N TRP A 104 8.86 -16.93 -1.00
CA TRP A 104 8.24 -16.52 -2.26
C TRP A 104 6.73 -16.69 -2.22
N ARG A 105 6.23 -17.83 -1.74
CA ARG A 105 4.80 -18.09 -1.58
C ARG A 105 4.17 -17.08 -0.64
N GLN A 106 4.78 -16.83 0.52
CA GLN A 106 4.27 -15.88 1.50
C GLN A 106 4.22 -14.45 0.94
N MET A 107 5.25 -14.02 0.20
CA MET A 107 5.24 -12.72 -0.47
C MET A 107 4.12 -12.64 -1.53
N TYR A 108 3.93 -13.70 -2.31
CA TYR A 108 2.86 -13.74 -3.31
C TYR A 108 1.48 -13.73 -2.67
N GLU A 109 1.25 -14.53 -1.63
CA GLU A 109 -0.02 -14.56 -0.89
C GLU A 109 -0.38 -13.20 -0.33
N THR A 110 0.57 -12.53 0.33
CA THR A 110 0.24 -11.24 0.95
C THR A 110 0.12 -10.11 -0.07
N ASN A 111 1.11 -9.95 -0.96
CA ASN A 111 1.14 -8.81 -1.88
C ASN A 111 0.12 -8.97 -3.03
N VAL A 112 -0.04 -10.17 -3.58
CA VAL A 112 -0.86 -10.39 -4.78
C VAL A 112 -2.25 -10.88 -4.41
N ILE A 113 -2.34 -12.04 -3.75
CA ILE A 113 -3.64 -12.64 -3.41
C ILE A 113 -4.39 -11.77 -2.39
N GLY A 114 -3.68 -11.21 -1.41
CA GLY A 114 -4.27 -10.27 -0.46
C GLY A 114 -4.85 -9.03 -1.13
N THR A 115 -4.11 -8.42 -2.06
CA THR A 115 -4.59 -7.29 -2.87
C THR A 115 -5.81 -7.67 -3.71
N LEU A 116 -5.78 -8.85 -4.35
CA LEU A 116 -6.91 -9.36 -5.13
C LEU A 116 -8.15 -9.58 -4.26
N ASN A 117 -8.00 -10.25 -3.12
CA ASN A 117 -9.10 -10.55 -2.20
C ASN A 117 -9.85 -9.27 -1.79
N VAL A 118 -9.11 -8.28 -1.28
CA VAL A 118 -9.70 -7.03 -0.78
C VAL A 118 -10.33 -6.22 -1.92
N THR A 119 -9.65 -6.17 -3.07
CA THR A 119 -10.17 -5.46 -4.25
C THR A 119 -11.48 -6.08 -4.73
N GLN A 120 -11.54 -7.39 -4.92
CA GLN A 120 -12.76 -8.08 -5.36
C GLN A 120 -13.92 -7.88 -4.39
N ALA A 121 -13.67 -8.03 -3.08
CA ALA A 121 -14.72 -7.91 -2.08
C ALA A 121 -15.30 -6.49 -1.98
N LEU A 122 -14.49 -5.45 -2.20
CA LEU A 122 -14.89 -4.05 -2.07
C LEU A 122 -15.26 -3.38 -3.39
N LEU A 123 -15.00 -4.00 -4.55
CA LEU A 123 -15.30 -3.43 -5.87
C LEU A 123 -16.78 -3.03 -6.04
N PRO A 124 -17.77 -3.82 -5.55
CA PRO A 124 -19.17 -3.40 -5.57
C PRO A 124 -19.44 -2.11 -4.79
N ALA A 125 -18.84 -1.95 -3.60
CA ALA A 125 -18.99 -0.77 -2.75
C ALA A 125 -18.25 0.46 -3.33
N LEU A 126 -17.11 0.25 -3.99
CA LEU A 126 -16.38 1.29 -4.74
C LEU A 126 -17.24 1.79 -5.91
N THR A 127 -17.81 0.89 -6.70
CA THR A 127 -18.72 1.23 -7.80
C THR A 127 -19.97 1.97 -7.30
N ALA A 128 -20.55 1.51 -6.20
CA ALA A 128 -21.75 2.12 -5.61
C ALA A 128 -21.48 3.53 -5.02
N SER A 129 -20.23 3.91 -4.78
CA SER A 129 -19.89 5.26 -4.34
C SER A 129 -20.15 6.32 -5.42
N GLY A 130 -20.04 5.95 -6.70
CA GLY A 130 -20.16 6.84 -7.86
C GLY A 130 -18.86 7.60 -8.19
N ASP A 131 -17.81 7.45 -7.38
CA ASP A 131 -16.49 8.07 -7.53
C ASP A 131 -15.46 7.24 -6.73
N GLY A 132 -15.35 5.94 -7.09
CA GLY A 132 -14.44 5.01 -6.43
C GLY A 132 -12.99 5.18 -6.88
N THR A 133 -12.05 4.94 -5.97
CA THR A 133 -10.62 4.90 -6.28
C THR A 133 -9.99 3.66 -5.65
N VAL A 134 -9.33 2.85 -6.46
CA VAL A 134 -8.44 1.78 -6.01
C VAL A 134 -7.01 2.27 -6.14
N VAL A 135 -6.26 2.27 -5.05
CA VAL A 135 -4.82 2.51 -5.05
C VAL A 135 -4.12 1.18 -4.79
N VAL A 136 -3.16 0.83 -5.64
CA VAL A 136 -2.25 -0.30 -5.44
C VAL A 136 -0.87 0.25 -5.12
N LEU A 137 -0.37 -0.04 -3.91
CA LEU A 137 0.99 0.31 -3.52
C LEU A 137 1.94 -0.78 -3.99
N SER A 138 2.42 -0.64 -5.21
CA SER A 138 3.41 -1.53 -5.78
C SER A 138 4.84 -1.17 -5.31
N SER A 139 5.78 -1.09 -6.19
CA SER A 139 7.18 -0.68 -5.94
C SER A 139 7.88 -0.44 -7.27
N THR A 140 8.98 0.29 -7.27
CA THR A 140 9.91 0.25 -8.41
C THR A 140 10.40 -1.17 -8.73
N ALA A 141 10.31 -2.10 -7.77
CA ALA A 141 10.53 -3.53 -7.96
C ALA A 141 9.47 -4.20 -8.86
N GLY A 142 8.30 -3.58 -9.07
CA GLY A 142 7.29 -4.01 -10.03
C GLY A 142 7.61 -3.62 -11.48
N HIS A 143 8.62 -2.76 -11.69
CA HIS A 143 9.00 -2.19 -12.98
C HIS A 143 10.47 -2.44 -13.36
N GLY A 144 11.17 -3.24 -12.58
CA GLY A 144 12.57 -3.58 -12.85
C GLY A 144 13.11 -4.56 -11.83
N THR A 145 14.25 -5.17 -12.15
CA THR A 145 14.86 -6.25 -11.37
C THR A 145 16.13 -5.77 -10.65
N TYR A 146 16.55 -6.53 -9.64
CA TYR A 146 17.83 -6.38 -8.94
C TYR A 146 18.22 -7.70 -8.27
N GLU A 147 19.51 -7.88 -8.02
CA GLU A 147 20.04 -9.08 -7.38
C GLU A 147 19.49 -9.27 -5.96
N GLY A 148 19.15 -10.50 -5.59
CA GLY A 148 18.53 -10.81 -4.31
C GLY A 148 17.07 -10.37 -4.16
N GLY A 149 16.48 -9.78 -5.21
CA GLY A 149 15.10 -9.30 -5.20
C GLY A 149 14.07 -10.31 -5.71
N GLY A 150 14.47 -11.49 -6.16
CA GLY A 150 13.67 -12.38 -7.00
C GLY A 150 12.22 -12.57 -6.57
N GLY A 151 11.98 -13.02 -5.35
CA GLY A 151 10.60 -13.26 -4.86
C GLY A 151 9.78 -11.99 -4.71
N TYR A 152 10.37 -10.93 -4.16
CA TYR A 152 9.69 -9.65 -4.01
C TYR A 152 9.42 -8.97 -5.36
N VAL A 153 10.40 -8.99 -6.26
CA VAL A 153 10.28 -8.48 -7.63
C VAL A 153 9.15 -9.19 -8.36
N ALA A 154 9.09 -10.53 -8.30
CA ALA A 154 8.02 -11.30 -8.94
C ALA A 154 6.64 -10.93 -8.39
N ALA A 155 6.49 -10.81 -7.06
CA ALA A 155 5.24 -10.41 -6.44
C ALA A 155 4.83 -8.98 -6.85
N LYS A 156 5.76 -8.02 -6.87
CA LYS A 156 5.47 -6.63 -7.23
C LYS A 156 5.19 -6.45 -8.73
N HIS A 157 5.80 -7.25 -9.62
CA HIS A 157 5.38 -7.31 -11.03
C HIS A 157 3.96 -7.84 -11.18
N ALA A 158 3.57 -8.84 -10.37
CA ALA A 158 2.21 -9.35 -10.39
C ALA A 158 1.19 -8.31 -9.89
N GLU A 159 1.52 -7.51 -8.86
CA GLU A 159 0.66 -6.40 -8.42
C GLU A 159 0.53 -5.30 -9.49
N HIS A 160 1.61 -4.97 -10.20
CA HIS A 160 1.57 -4.05 -11.34
C HIS A 160 0.62 -4.55 -12.41
N VAL A 161 0.77 -5.81 -12.86
CA VAL A 161 -0.12 -6.42 -13.86
C VAL A 161 -1.57 -6.48 -13.37
N LEU A 162 -1.80 -6.75 -12.08
CA LEU A 162 -3.14 -6.73 -11.49
C LEU A 162 -3.77 -5.33 -11.62
N ALA A 163 -3.04 -4.26 -11.30
CA ALA A 163 -3.55 -2.89 -11.40
C ALA A 163 -3.87 -2.52 -12.86
N GLU A 164 -2.98 -2.84 -13.81
CA GLU A 164 -3.21 -2.58 -15.23
C GLU A 164 -4.40 -3.35 -15.77
N THR A 165 -4.50 -4.66 -15.48
CA THR A 165 -5.60 -5.52 -15.94
C THR A 165 -6.93 -5.06 -15.35
N LEU A 166 -6.98 -4.76 -14.05
CA LEU A 166 -8.18 -4.23 -13.41
C LEU A 166 -8.68 -2.96 -14.11
N ARG A 167 -7.77 -2.05 -14.45
CA ARG A 167 -8.12 -0.80 -15.16
C ARG A 167 -8.79 -1.07 -16.52
N LEU A 168 -8.31 -2.06 -17.26
CA LEU A 168 -8.92 -2.48 -18.53
C LEU A 168 -10.32 -3.07 -18.33
N GLU A 169 -10.50 -3.91 -17.30
CA GLU A 169 -11.73 -4.64 -17.06
C GLU A 169 -12.87 -3.75 -16.55
N ILE A 170 -12.55 -2.70 -15.77
CA ILE A 170 -13.56 -1.82 -15.15
C ILE A 170 -13.76 -0.51 -15.91
N VAL A 171 -13.16 -0.34 -17.09
CA VAL A 171 -13.38 0.86 -17.91
C VAL A 171 -14.88 1.10 -18.15
N GLY A 172 -15.33 2.35 -17.98
CA GLY A 172 -16.75 2.70 -18.08
C GLY A 172 -17.52 2.60 -16.75
N THR A 173 -16.93 2.04 -15.69
CA THR A 173 -17.48 2.15 -14.34
C THR A 173 -17.00 3.45 -13.65
N PRO A 174 -17.65 3.92 -12.58
CA PRO A 174 -17.21 5.11 -11.86
C PRO A 174 -16.07 4.80 -10.87
N VAL A 175 -15.11 3.95 -11.27
CA VAL A 175 -13.96 3.56 -10.46
C VAL A 175 -12.68 3.78 -11.24
N ARG A 176 -11.69 4.41 -10.63
CA ARG A 176 -10.35 4.58 -11.19
C ARG A 176 -9.33 3.73 -10.44
N VAL A 177 -8.24 3.35 -11.13
CA VAL A 177 -7.15 2.54 -10.57
C VAL A 177 -5.86 3.30 -10.69
N ILE A 178 -5.21 3.54 -9.56
CA ILE A 178 -3.98 4.28 -9.41
C ILE A 178 -2.91 3.32 -8.88
N GLU A 179 -1.79 3.22 -9.55
CA GLU A 179 -0.61 2.54 -9.03
C GLU A 179 0.39 3.57 -8.50
N VAL A 180 0.89 3.35 -7.29
CA VAL A 180 2.00 4.11 -6.73
C VAL A 180 3.17 3.16 -6.51
N ALA A 181 4.30 3.45 -7.16
CA ALA A 181 5.50 2.60 -7.19
C ALA A 181 6.70 3.30 -6.52
N PRO A 182 6.83 3.25 -5.18
CA PRO A 182 7.94 3.85 -4.47
C PRO A 182 9.26 3.13 -4.72
N GLY A 183 10.35 3.89 -4.69
CA GLY A 183 11.72 3.38 -4.61
C GLY A 183 12.15 3.10 -3.18
N MET A 184 13.33 3.61 -2.78
CA MET A 184 13.87 3.43 -1.44
C MET A 184 13.13 4.30 -0.42
N VAL A 185 12.27 3.67 0.37
CA VAL A 185 11.56 4.32 1.49
C VAL A 185 12.13 3.80 2.80
N LYS A 186 12.68 4.68 3.64
CA LYS A 186 13.13 4.32 4.98
C LYS A 186 11.94 4.36 5.93
N THR A 187 11.46 3.17 6.30
CA THR A 187 10.45 2.98 7.34
C THR A 187 11.03 2.11 8.45
N ASP A 188 10.50 2.21 9.65
CA ASP A 188 11.03 1.51 10.83
C ASP A 188 11.02 -0.01 10.71
N GLU A 189 10.14 -0.59 9.88
CA GLU A 189 9.86 -2.02 9.91
C GLU A 189 10.12 -2.76 8.60
N PHE A 190 10.05 -2.12 7.44
CA PHE A 190 10.12 -2.83 6.16
C PHE A 190 11.43 -3.62 5.98
N ALA A 191 12.56 -2.93 6.13
CA ALA A 191 13.87 -3.57 6.02
C ALA A 191 14.12 -4.55 7.17
N LEU A 192 13.71 -4.21 8.39
CA LEU A 192 13.84 -5.10 9.55
C LEU A 192 13.06 -6.40 9.36
N THR A 193 11.82 -6.34 8.90
CA THR A 193 10.99 -7.52 8.58
C THR A 193 11.61 -8.33 7.45
N ARG A 194 12.10 -7.67 6.40
CA ARG A 194 12.74 -8.33 5.26
C ARG A 194 13.91 -9.20 5.67
N PHE A 195 14.70 -8.75 6.64
CA PHE A 195 15.89 -9.46 7.14
C PHE A 195 15.65 -10.23 8.43
N GLY A 196 14.39 -10.56 8.76
CA GLY A 196 14.06 -11.40 9.92
C GLY A 196 14.45 -10.81 11.26
N GLY A 197 14.48 -9.47 11.39
CA GLY A 197 14.87 -8.76 12.60
C GLY A 197 16.36 -8.37 12.66
N ASP A 198 17.17 -8.68 11.64
CA ASP A 198 18.57 -8.30 11.56
C ASP A 198 18.71 -6.78 11.28
N ALA A 199 18.90 -6.02 12.36
CA ALA A 199 18.98 -4.55 12.31
C ALA A 199 20.21 -4.05 11.52
N GLU A 200 21.33 -4.78 11.56
CA GLU A 200 22.55 -4.41 10.83
C GLU A 200 22.34 -4.51 9.32
N LYS A 201 21.73 -5.60 8.85
CA LYS A 201 21.37 -5.75 7.43
C LYS A 201 20.32 -4.73 7.01
N ALA A 202 19.34 -4.45 7.85
CA ALA A 202 18.30 -3.47 7.59
C ALA A 202 18.90 -2.06 7.39
N GLU A 203 19.81 -1.64 8.24
CA GLU A 203 20.46 -0.33 8.16
C GLU A 203 21.38 -0.21 6.94
N LYS A 204 22.08 -1.29 6.56
CA LYS A 204 22.94 -1.33 5.36
C LYS A 204 22.18 -1.01 4.07
N VAL A 205 20.88 -1.25 4.00
CA VAL A 205 20.07 -0.90 2.82
C VAL A 205 20.17 0.59 2.51
N TYR A 206 20.17 1.42 3.55
CA TYR A 206 20.14 2.88 3.44
C TYR A 206 21.51 3.54 3.62
N ALA A 207 22.55 2.78 3.93
CA ALA A 207 23.88 3.31 4.18
C ALA A 207 24.38 4.20 3.03
N GLY A 208 24.82 5.41 3.33
CA GLY A 208 25.30 6.40 2.36
C GLY A 208 24.22 7.05 1.50
N VAL A 209 22.94 6.73 1.68
CA VAL A 209 21.84 7.44 1.01
C VAL A 209 21.43 8.61 1.90
N ALA A 210 21.75 9.84 1.48
CA ALA A 210 21.55 11.04 2.31
C ALA A 210 20.08 11.26 2.69
N GLU A 211 19.16 11.13 1.73
CA GLU A 211 17.73 11.41 1.91
C GLU A 211 16.90 10.31 1.22
N PRO A 212 16.75 9.11 1.83
CA PRO A 212 15.77 8.15 1.34
C PRO A 212 14.36 8.73 1.52
N LEU A 213 13.39 8.27 0.72
CA LEU A 213 11.99 8.65 0.95
C LEU A 213 11.55 8.24 2.36
N THR A 214 10.67 9.03 2.92
CA THR A 214 9.93 8.72 4.15
C THR A 214 8.56 8.11 3.82
N ALA A 215 7.88 7.57 4.83
CA ALA A 215 6.50 7.12 4.70
C ALA A 215 5.58 8.29 4.32
N ASP A 216 5.85 9.49 4.84
CA ASP A 216 5.04 10.69 4.59
C ASP A 216 5.18 11.19 3.15
N ASP A 217 6.35 11.11 2.52
CA ASP A 217 6.53 11.46 1.10
C ASP A 217 5.63 10.60 0.18
N VAL A 218 5.54 9.30 0.49
CA VAL A 218 4.69 8.38 -0.28
C VAL A 218 3.22 8.63 0.02
N ALA A 219 2.87 8.87 1.28
CA ALA A 219 1.50 9.16 1.70
C ALA A 219 0.97 10.47 1.09
N ASP A 220 1.81 11.51 1.00
CA ASP A 220 1.46 12.77 0.31
C ASP A 220 1.18 12.51 -1.18
N THR A 221 2.03 11.73 -1.84
CA THR A 221 1.84 11.34 -3.25
C THR A 221 0.51 10.59 -3.44
N ILE A 222 0.19 9.62 -2.56
CA ILE A 222 -1.10 8.89 -2.59
C ILE A 222 -2.27 9.85 -2.38
N THR A 223 -2.20 10.69 -1.36
CA THR A 223 -3.25 11.65 -1.01
C THR A 223 -3.49 12.64 -2.15
N TRP A 224 -2.42 13.17 -2.74
CA TRP A 224 -2.50 14.04 -3.91
C TRP A 224 -3.20 13.33 -5.09
N ALA A 225 -2.82 12.11 -5.42
CA ALA A 225 -3.42 11.37 -6.53
C ALA A 225 -4.91 11.09 -6.30
N VAL A 226 -5.28 10.66 -5.09
CA VAL A 226 -6.65 10.35 -4.67
C VAL A 226 -7.56 11.59 -4.71
N THR A 227 -7.03 12.77 -4.40
CA THR A 227 -7.80 14.03 -4.35
C THR A 227 -7.94 14.73 -5.71
N ARG A 228 -7.45 14.16 -6.80
CA ARG A 228 -7.69 14.71 -8.15
C ARG A 228 -9.16 14.59 -8.55
N PRO A 229 -9.65 15.44 -9.46
CA PRO A 229 -11.02 15.35 -9.95
C PRO A 229 -11.39 13.93 -10.41
N PRO A 230 -12.64 13.47 -10.24
CA PRO A 230 -13.03 12.06 -10.48
C PRO A 230 -12.74 11.55 -11.90
N HIS A 231 -12.77 12.41 -12.89
CA HIS A 231 -12.48 12.06 -14.29
C HIS A 231 -10.99 11.94 -14.60
N VAL A 232 -10.11 12.30 -13.65
CA VAL A 232 -8.66 12.19 -13.81
C VAL A 232 -8.18 10.87 -13.21
N ASN A 233 -7.76 9.94 -14.03
CA ASN A 233 -7.04 8.75 -13.59
C ASN A 233 -5.53 9.01 -13.72
N ILE A 234 -4.79 8.68 -12.69
CA ILE A 234 -3.33 8.69 -12.70
C ILE A 234 -2.90 7.22 -12.69
N ASP A 235 -2.49 6.72 -13.85
CA ASP A 235 -2.26 5.29 -14.03
C ASP A 235 -1.12 4.77 -13.18
N LEU A 236 0.00 5.52 -13.14
CA LEU A 236 1.23 5.14 -12.46
C LEU A 236 1.99 6.37 -11.96
N LEU A 237 2.39 6.32 -10.70
CA LEU A 237 3.34 7.28 -10.11
C LEU A 237 4.58 6.52 -9.61
N VAL A 238 5.70 6.73 -10.25
CA VAL A 238 7.00 6.21 -9.81
C VAL A 238 7.70 7.29 -8.99
N VAL A 239 7.92 7.03 -7.71
CA VAL A 239 8.52 8.00 -6.77
C VAL A 239 9.83 7.43 -6.22
N ARG A 240 10.93 8.15 -6.42
CA ARG A 240 12.26 7.75 -5.94
C ARG A 240 12.92 8.88 -5.17
N PRO A 241 13.78 8.57 -4.18
CA PRO A 241 14.66 9.60 -3.65
C PRO A 241 15.59 10.09 -4.78
N ARG A 242 16.00 11.35 -4.71
CA ARG A 242 16.89 11.95 -5.71
C ARG A 242 18.18 11.14 -5.93
N ALA A 243 18.65 10.46 -4.91
CA ALA A 243 19.84 9.61 -4.97
C ALA A 243 19.64 8.30 -5.73
N GLN A 244 18.40 7.89 -6.05
CA GLN A 244 18.10 6.62 -6.69
C GLN A 244 17.68 6.81 -8.16
N ALA A 245 18.55 6.46 -9.10
CA ALA A 245 18.26 6.52 -10.53
C ALA A 245 17.52 5.27 -11.06
N SER A 246 17.82 4.07 -10.50
CA SER A 246 17.18 2.80 -10.85
C SER A 246 17.19 1.85 -9.65
N ASN A 247 16.68 0.63 -9.82
CA ASN A 247 16.73 -0.38 -8.76
C ASN A 247 18.16 -0.83 -8.41
N THR A 248 19.11 -0.60 -9.32
CA THR A 248 20.52 -1.03 -9.16
C THR A 248 21.51 0.14 -9.12
N LYS A 249 21.07 1.36 -9.45
CA LYS A 249 21.94 2.54 -9.45
C LYS A 249 21.49 3.56 -8.41
N VAL A 250 22.19 3.61 -7.30
CA VAL A 250 21.96 4.51 -6.17
C VAL A 250 23.26 5.26 -5.87
N HIS A 251 23.20 6.57 -5.76
CA HIS A 251 24.31 7.37 -5.26
C HIS A 251 24.42 7.18 -3.75
N ARG A 252 25.63 6.88 -3.28
CA ARG A 252 25.94 6.75 -1.86
C ARG A 252 27.11 7.66 -1.51
N GLU A 253 26.92 8.43 -0.48
CA GLU A 253 27.99 9.25 0.10
C GLU A 253 28.95 8.33 0.88
N SER A 254 30.24 8.65 0.81
CA SER A 254 31.32 7.89 1.48
C SER A 254 31.41 8.24 2.96
#